data_c174b9136190afedce8d477ace281d8a
#
_entry.id   c174b9136190afedce8d477ace281d8a
#
_cell.length_a   1.000
_cell.length_b   1.000
_cell.length_c   1.000
_cell.angle_alpha   90.00
_cell.angle_beta   90.00
_cell.angle_gamma   90.00
#
_symmetry.space_group_name_H-M   'P 1'
#
loop_
_entity.id
_entity.type
_entity.pdbx_description
1 polymer ?
#
loop_
_entity_poly.entity_id
_entity_poly.type
_entity_poly.pdbx_seq_one_letter_code
_entity_poly.pdbx_strand_id
1 'polypeptide(L)'
;MPSPPPDWVKALKPGGPQGSELLAQERAQSNVDVEKLSELLHTKEGLERQDKLLKMLQPEKVFDKSQNHSLGRVERLKRALAKAKRLQQLAEQNQWSMDDLHAANELIGEPTPYGLHASMFLVRVARL
;
A
#
# COMPACT_ATOMS: atom_id res chain seq x y z
N MET A 1 40.23 -6.54 -9.98
CA MET A 1 39.67 -6.65 -8.62
C MET A 1 39.19 -5.28 -8.19
N PRO A 2 37.98 -5.11 -7.66
CA PRO A 2 37.56 -3.82 -7.12
C PRO A 2 38.43 -3.42 -5.92
N SER A 3 38.80 -2.16 -5.83
CA SER A 3 39.57 -1.63 -4.70
C SER A 3 38.81 -1.83 -3.38
N PRO A 4 39.50 -2.12 -2.27
CA PRO A 4 38.84 -2.23 -0.99
C PRO A 4 38.15 -0.90 -0.63
N PRO A 5 36.98 -0.96 0.03
CA PRO A 5 36.28 0.25 0.41
C PRO A 5 37.12 1.12 1.37
N PRO A 6 37.06 2.43 1.25
CA PRO A 6 37.80 3.34 2.13
C PRO A 6 37.43 3.15 3.62
N ASP A 7 38.33 3.48 4.53
CA ASP A 7 38.15 3.25 5.97
C ASP A 7 36.96 3.97 6.59
N TRP A 8 36.58 5.13 6.03
CA TRP A 8 35.37 5.84 6.48
C TRP A 8 34.08 5.05 6.21
N VAL A 9 34.05 4.18 5.20
CA VAL A 9 32.89 3.29 4.95
C VAL A 9 32.74 2.25 6.06
N LYS A 10 33.88 1.80 6.63
CA LYS A 10 33.84 0.89 7.78
C LYS A 10 33.31 1.59 9.05
N ALA A 11 33.66 2.87 9.22
CA ALA A 11 33.17 3.67 10.35
C ALA A 11 31.67 3.97 10.27
N LEU A 12 31.05 3.88 9.10
CA LEU A 12 29.60 4.02 8.93
C LEU A 12 28.82 2.74 9.23
N LYS A 13 29.50 1.61 9.45
CA LYS A 13 28.81 0.38 9.86
C LYS A 13 28.33 0.54 11.30
N PRO A 14 27.04 0.34 11.54
CA PRO A 14 26.49 0.42 12.88
C PRO A 14 27.12 -0.64 13.79
N GLY A 15 27.41 -0.27 15.03
CA GLY A 15 28.01 -1.16 16.03
C GLY A 15 27.06 -2.16 16.67
N GLY A 16 25.81 -2.23 16.22
CA GLY A 16 24.77 -3.09 16.77
C GLY A 16 23.68 -3.44 15.78
N PRO A 17 22.66 -4.19 16.20
CA PRO A 17 21.52 -4.57 15.38
C PRO A 17 20.78 -3.35 14.84
N GLN A 18 20.34 -3.38 13.60
CA GLN A 18 19.62 -2.29 12.96
C GLN A 18 18.43 -2.77 12.15
N GLY A 19 17.53 -1.83 11.85
CA GLY A 19 16.39 -2.08 10.99
C GLY A 19 15.46 -3.17 11.54
N SER A 20 15.24 -4.21 10.78
CA SER A 20 14.32 -5.29 11.13
C SER A 20 14.71 -6.07 12.39
N GLU A 21 16.01 -6.22 12.67
CA GLU A 21 16.49 -6.93 13.86
C GLU A 21 16.21 -6.13 15.14
N LEU A 22 16.45 -4.82 15.13
CA LEU A 22 16.12 -3.94 16.24
C LEU A 22 14.62 -3.90 16.48
N LEU A 23 13.82 -3.75 15.42
CA LEU A 23 12.37 -3.80 15.52
C LEU A 23 11.84 -5.12 16.06
N ALA A 24 12.48 -6.24 15.73
CA ALA A 24 12.10 -7.54 16.27
C ALA A 24 12.34 -7.62 17.78
N GLN A 25 13.47 -7.08 18.26
CA GLN A 25 13.79 -7.00 19.69
C GLN A 25 12.80 -6.11 20.45
N GLU A 26 12.50 -4.92 19.91
CA GLU A 26 11.53 -3.99 20.48
C GLU A 26 10.12 -4.61 20.56
N ARG A 27 9.70 -5.29 19.49
CA ARG A 27 8.42 -6.00 19.46
C ARG A 27 8.35 -7.15 20.46
N ALA A 28 9.44 -7.88 20.67
CA ALA A 28 9.51 -8.97 21.65
C ALA A 28 9.39 -8.47 23.09
N GLN A 29 9.78 -7.21 23.36
CA GLN A 29 9.68 -6.56 24.67
C GLN A 29 8.35 -5.82 24.87
N SER A 30 7.57 -5.67 23.80
CA SER A 30 6.28 -4.99 23.86
C SER A 30 5.25 -5.82 24.62
N ASN A 31 4.50 -5.17 25.49
CA ASN A 31 3.34 -5.75 26.18
C ASN A 31 2.03 -5.58 25.40
N VAL A 32 2.10 -5.05 24.18
CA VAL A 32 0.94 -4.86 23.30
C VAL A 32 0.64 -6.16 22.56
N ASP A 33 -0.56 -6.67 22.74
CA ASP A 33 -1.11 -7.75 21.94
C ASP A 33 -1.56 -7.18 20.58
N VAL A 34 -0.73 -7.41 19.56
CA VAL A 34 -0.94 -6.84 18.20
C VAL A 34 -2.22 -7.38 17.58
N GLU A 35 -2.57 -8.64 17.82
CA GLU A 35 -3.78 -9.25 17.25
C GLU A 35 -5.03 -8.61 17.83
N LYS A 36 -5.11 -8.48 19.17
CA LYS A 36 -6.23 -7.80 19.81
C LYS A 36 -6.33 -6.33 19.44
N LEU A 37 -5.20 -5.65 19.31
CA LEU A 37 -5.20 -4.26 18.87
C LEU A 37 -5.71 -4.15 17.42
N SER A 38 -5.30 -5.04 16.54
CA SER A 38 -5.76 -5.07 15.15
C SER A 38 -7.26 -5.35 15.06
N GLU A 39 -7.78 -6.30 15.84
CA GLU A 39 -9.22 -6.58 15.91
C GLU A 39 -10.02 -5.39 16.47
N LEU A 40 -9.47 -4.69 17.45
CA LEU A 40 -10.10 -3.48 17.99
C LEU A 40 -10.18 -2.34 16.97
N LEU A 41 -9.13 -2.14 16.18
CA LEU A 41 -9.03 -1.04 15.20
C LEU A 41 -9.81 -1.32 13.91
N HIS A 42 -9.78 -2.55 13.43
CA HIS A 42 -10.26 -2.90 12.09
C HIS A 42 -11.46 -3.85 12.09
N THR A 43 -11.86 -4.35 13.23
CA THR A 43 -12.79 -5.48 13.40
C THR A 43 -12.31 -6.78 12.73
N LYS A 44 -12.77 -7.91 13.20
CA LYS A 44 -12.41 -9.21 12.62
C LYS A 44 -12.84 -9.33 11.15
N GLU A 45 -14.05 -8.91 10.85
CA GLU A 45 -14.59 -8.90 9.49
C GLU A 45 -13.81 -7.99 8.54
N GLY A 46 -13.37 -6.82 9.06
CA GLY A 46 -12.53 -5.89 8.31
C GLY A 46 -11.17 -6.48 7.96
N LEU A 47 -10.53 -7.18 8.91
CA LEU A 47 -9.25 -7.88 8.68
C LEU A 47 -9.39 -9.02 7.68
N GLU A 48 -10.43 -9.84 7.77
CA GLU A 48 -10.71 -10.91 6.81
C GLU A 48 -10.96 -10.34 5.40
N ARG A 49 -11.69 -9.23 5.30
CA ARG A 49 -11.91 -8.49 4.04
C ARG A 49 -10.59 -7.99 3.45
N GLN A 50 -9.75 -7.34 4.25
CA GLN A 50 -8.45 -6.84 3.81
C GLN A 50 -7.54 -7.98 3.33
N ASP A 51 -7.47 -9.09 4.04
CA ASP A 51 -6.68 -10.26 3.65
C ASP A 51 -7.16 -10.86 2.31
N LYS A 52 -8.47 -10.99 2.14
CA LYS A 52 -9.06 -11.45 0.87
C LYS A 52 -8.70 -10.53 -0.29
N LEU A 53 -8.87 -9.22 -0.11
CA LEU A 53 -8.56 -8.23 -1.14
C LEU A 53 -7.07 -8.20 -1.45
N LEU A 54 -6.21 -8.25 -0.43
CA LEU A 54 -4.77 -8.25 -0.59
C LEU A 54 -4.29 -9.44 -1.43
N LYS A 55 -4.82 -10.65 -1.19
CA LYS A 55 -4.53 -11.85 -1.98
C LYS A 55 -4.93 -11.71 -3.45
N MET A 56 -5.95 -10.91 -3.75
CA MET A 56 -6.38 -10.63 -5.12
C MET A 56 -5.54 -9.55 -5.79
N LEU A 57 -5.09 -8.54 -5.03
CA LEU A 57 -4.32 -7.41 -5.57
C LEU A 57 -2.82 -7.73 -5.73
N GLN A 58 -2.25 -8.53 -4.83
CA GLN A 58 -0.82 -8.81 -4.77
C GLN A 58 -0.24 -9.43 -6.06
N PRO A 59 -0.89 -10.39 -6.76
CA PRO A 59 -0.36 -10.97 -7.98
C PRO A 59 -0.43 -10.03 -9.19
N GLU A 60 -1.17 -8.94 -9.12
CA GLU A 60 -1.39 -8.00 -10.19
C GLU A 60 -0.22 -7.02 -10.35
N LYS A 61 0.59 -7.19 -11.38
CA LYS A 61 1.80 -6.36 -11.65
C LYS A 61 1.50 -4.86 -11.74
N VAL A 62 0.28 -4.47 -12.10
CA VAL A 62 -0.12 -3.07 -12.21
C VAL A 62 -0.05 -2.35 -10.87
N PHE A 63 -0.23 -3.08 -9.74
CA PHE A 63 -0.16 -2.52 -8.38
C PHE A 63 1.25 -2.54 -7.77
N ASP A 64 2.26 -3.03 -8.49
CA ASP A 64 3.65 -2.98 -8.04
C ASP A 64 4.10 -1.53 -7.80
N LYS A 65 4.65 -1.26 -6.63
CA LYS A 65 5.10 0.06 -6.18
C LYS A 65 6.61 0.27 -6.29
N SER A 66 7.36 -0.74 -6.69
CA SER A 66 8.84 -0.75 -6.64
C SER A 66 9.50 0.43 -7.38
N GLN A 67 8.87 0.90 -8.46
CA GLN A 67 9.40 1.96 -9.30
C GLN A 67 8.77 3.35 -9.05
N ASN A 68 7.85 3.48 -8.11
CA ASN A 68 7.10 4.73 -7.93
C ASN A 68 7.98 5.96 -7.68
N HIS A 69 9.11 5.78 -7.02
CA HIS A 69 10.04 6.89 -6.68
C HIS A 69 10.86 7.39 -7.86
N SER A 70 11.07 6.55 -8.88
CA SER A 70 11.90 6.86 -10.06
C SER A 70 11.12 7.39 -11.27
N LEU A 71 9.78 7.34 -11.23
CA LEU A 71 8.93 7.73 -12.36
C LEU A 71 8.78 9.25 -12.48
N GLY A 72 8.87 9.75 -13.71
CA GLY A 72 8.50 11.11 -14.05
C GLY A 72 6.99 11.35 -13.96
N ARG A 73 6.57 12.63 -14.00
CA ARG A 73 5.16 13.02 -13.82
C ARG A 73 4.21 12.32 -14.80
N VAL A 74 4.57 12.26 -16.06
CA VAL A 74 3.70 11.65 -17.11
C VAL A 74 3.53 10.16 -16.88
N GLU A 75 4.60 9.46 -16.57
CA GLU A 75 4.56 8.02 -16.32
C GLU A 75 3.80 7.67 -15.02
N ARG A 76 3.93 8.50 -13.99
CA ARG A 76 3.10 8.37 -12.78
C ARG A 76 1.62 8.48 -13.11
N LEU A 77 1.24 9.45 -13.93
CA LEU A 77 -0.15 9.65 -14.34
C LEU A 77 -0.68 8.45 -15.13
N LYS A 78 0.05 7.99 -16.13
CA LYS A 78 -0.32 6.80 -16.91
C LYS A 78 -0.50 5.58 -16.00
N ARG A 79 0.41 5.38 -15.06
CA ARG A 79 0.37 4.27 -14.12
C ARG A 79 -0.81 4.36 -13.16
N ALA A 80 -1.08 5.54 -12.64
CA ALA A 80 -2.24 5.76 -11.77
C ALA A 80 -3.57 5.48 -12.49
N LEU A 81 -3.70 5.90 -13.74
CA LEU A 81 -4.86 5.59 -14.57
C LEU A 81 -4.99 4.09 -14.85
N ALA A 82 -3.89 3.41 -15.13
CA ALA A 82 -3.88 1.96 -15.33
C ALA A 82 -4.32 1.20 -14.07
N LYS A 83 -3.84 1.62 -12.88
CA LYS A 83 -4.26 1.08 -11.59
C LYS A 83 -5.76 1.29 -11.35
N ALA A 84 -6.25 2.50 -11.55
CA ALA A 84 -7.67 2.82 -11.39
C ALA A 84 -8.56 1.98 -12.31
N LYS A 85 -8.17 1.87 -13.59
CA LYS A 85 -8.88 1.02 -14.56
C LYS A 85 -8.90 -0.44 -14.12
N ARG A 86 -7.75 -0.99 -13.71
CA ARG A 86 -7.67 -2.38 -13.29
C ARG A 86 -8.46 -2.65 -12.03
N LEU A 87 -8.42 -1.74 -11.07
CA LEU A 87 -9.20 -1.84 -9.84
C LEU A 87 -10.70 -1.91 -10.14
N GLN A 88 -11.19 -1.03 -11.02
CA GLN A 88 -12.58 -1.04 -11.44
C GLN A 88 -12.98 -2.37 -12.12
N GLN A 89 -12.12 -2.88 -13.01
CA GLN A 89 -12.35 -4.18 -13.64
C GLN A 89 -12.43 -5.32 -12.63
N LEU A 90 -11.56 -5.33 -11.61
CA LEU A 90 -11.61 -6.33 -10.54
C LEU A 90 -12.89 -6.20 -9.72
N ALA A 91 -13.32 -4.98 -9.42
CA ALA A 91 -14.55 -4.73 -8.69
C ALA A 91 -15.77 -5.27 -9.46
N GLU A 92 -15.84 -5.02 -10.75
CA GLU A 92 -16.91 -5.52 -11.63
C GLU A 92 -16.88 -7.04 -11.75
N GLN A 93 -15.71 -7.63 -12.00
CA GLN A 93 -15.54 -9.08 -12.14
C GLN A 93 -15.91 -9.87 -10.88
N ASN A 94 -15.64 -9.30 -9.72
CA ASN A 94 -15.87 -9.94 -8.43
C ASN A 94 -17.11 -9.42 -7.69
N GLN A 95 -17.88 -8.54 -8.33
CA GLN A 95 -19.10 -7.94 -7.75
C GLN A 95 -18.85 -7.31 -6.39
N TRP A 96 -17.77 -6.55 -6.25
CA TRP A 96 -17.39 -5.93 -5.00
C TRP A 96 -18.45 -4.93 -4.53
N SER A 97 -18.68 -4.94 -3.22
CA SER A 97 -19.44 -3.87 -2.57
C SER A 97 -18.67 -2.55 -2.59
N MET A 98 -19.33 -1.45 -2.26
CA MET A 98 -18.66 -0.16 -2.08
C MET A 98 -17.60 -0.20 -0.98
N ASP A 99 -17.86 -0.98 0.08
CA ASP A 99 -16.92 -1.16 1.18
C ASP A 99 -15.67 -1.95 0.74
N ASP A 100 -15.84 -2.97 -0.11
CA ASP A 100 -14.71 -3.72 -0.69
C ASP A 100 -13.87 -2.82 -1.60
N LEU A 101 -14.52 -2.01 -2.42
CA LEU A 101 -13.82 -1.06 -3.30
C LEU A 101 -13.05 -0.01 -2.49
N HIS A 102 -13.66 0.48 -1.41
CA HIS A 102 -13.02 1.44 -0.51
C HIS A 102 -11.79 0.82 0.18
N ALA A 103 -11.94 -0.36 0.77
CA ALA A 103 -10.84 -1.10 1.40
C ALA A 103 -9.72 -1.43 0.40
N ALA A 104 -10.05 -1.81 -0.85
CA ALA A 104 -9.06 -2.06 -1.89
C ALA A 104 -8.29 -0.79 -2.28
N ASN A 105 -8.94 0.37 -2.35
CA ASN A 105 -8.27 1.66 -2.57
C ASN A 105 -7.30 2.01 -1.42
N GLU A 106 -7.67 1.75 -0.18
CA GLU A 106 -6.79 1.94 0.98
C GLU A 106 -5.54 1.04 0.91
N LEU A 107 -5.71 -0.22 0.55
CA LEU A 107 -4.61 -1.18 0.37
C LEU A 107 -3.63 -0.76 -0.74
N ILE A 108 -4.14 -0.20 -1.82
CA ILE A 108 -3.30 0.35 -2.90
C ILE A 108 -2.50 1.55 -2.39
N GLY A 109 -3.06 2.35 -1.48
CA GLY A 109 -2.37 3.44 -0.78
C GLY A 109 -1.88 4.57 -1.69
N GLU A 110 -2.39 4.68 -2.90
CA GLU A 110 -2.14 5.80 -3.81
C GLU A 110 -3.46 6.49 -4.12
N PRO A 111 -3.58 7.79 -3.83
CA PRO A 111 -4.73 8.54 -4.32
C PRO A 111 -4.71 8.48 -5.85
N THR A 112 -5.77 7.97 -6.43
CA THR A 112 -5.95 8.13 -7.88
C THR A 112 -6.03 9.63 -8.14
N PRO A 113 -5.21 10.20 -9.05
CA PRO A 113 -5.11 11.66 -9.26
C PRO A 113 -6.46 12.31 -9.56
N TYR A 114 -7.42 11.52 -9.98
CA TYR A 114 -8.77 11.94 -10.33
C TYR A 114 -9.85 11.46 -9.36
N GLY A 115 -9.52 10.65 -8.36
CA GLY A 115 -10.50 10.09 -7.44
C GLY A 115 -11.29 11.18 -6.72
N LEU A 116 -10.61 12.19 -6.22
CA LEU A 116 -11.24 13.33 -5.59
C LEU A 116 -12.06 14.16 -6.58
N HIS A 117 -11.51 14.48 -7.75
CA HIS A 117 -12.23 15.23 -8.79
C HIS A 117 -13.45 14.47 -9.30
N ALA A 118 -13.31 13.16 -9.56
CA ALA A 118 -14.43 12.34 -10.01
C ALA A 118 -15.54 12.28 -8.96
N SER A 119 -15.22 12.08 -7.70
CA SER A 119 -16.23 12.03 -6.62
C SER A 119 -16.93 13.38 -6.43
N MET A 120 -16.19 14.49 -6.43
CA MET A 120 -16.76 15.83 -6.31
C MET A 120 -17.61 16.21 -7.51
N PHE A 121 -17.16 15.85 -8.72
CA PHE A 121 -17.89 16.15 -9.95
C PHE A 121 -19.18 15.34 -10.06
N LEU A 122 -19.12 14.04 -9.80
CA LEU A 122 -20.30 13.17 -9.82
C LEU A 122 -21.37 13.60 -8.83
N VAL A 123 -20.97 14.00 -7.61
CA VAL A 123 -21.91 14.50 -6.61
C VAL A 123 -22.59 15.81 -7.05
N ARG A 124 -21.87 16.67 -7.78
CA ARG A 124 -22.46 17.91 -8.32
C ARG A 124 -23.41 17.66 -9.48
N VAL A 125 -23.02 16.78 -10.42
CA VAL A 125 -23.84 16.48 -11.61
C VAL A 125 -25.09 15.66 -11.24
N ALA A 126 -25.00 14.75 -10.28
CA ALA A 126 -26.15 13.98 -9.83
C ALA A 126 -27.20 14.79 -9.04
N ARG A 127 -26.89 16.04 -8.67
CA ARG A 127 -27.79 16.97 -7.98
C ARG A 127 -28.40 18.02 -8.89
N LEU A 128 -28.09 18.01 -10.17
CA LEU A 128 -28.71 18.83 -11.21
C LEU A 128 -29.82 18.06 -11.91
#